data_35312f8366d34dabf6f10f32a272014d
#
_entry.id   35312f8366d34dabf6f10f32a272014d
#
_cell.length_a   1.000
_cell.length_b   1.000
_cell.length_c   1.000
_cell.angle_alpha   90.00
_cell.angle_beta   90.00
_cell.angle_gamma   90.00
#
_symmetry.space_group_name_H-M   'P 1'
#
loop_
_entity.id
_entity.type
_entity.pdbx_description
1 polymer ?
#
loop_
_entity_poly.entity_id
_entity_poly.type
_entity_poly.pdbx_seq_one_letter_code
_entity_poly.pdbx_strand_id
1 'polypeptide(L)'
;LYLSYGNIVILLNLSMNDLKNNFIEFAIKEKLLRFGDFTLKSGRNSPYYFNTGLCNSGSKLRSLADFYANYIHQNELNFDFIFGPAYKGITLASSISLQLDNVFSIDKPFSSNRKEEKTHGDVGTLIGSPLSGKGLIVDDVISSGSSIKESINIIKKNNAEPISILVALDRMELGKSKSATSEIESENGIKVHSIINIDDVVDYLEKKEKDSDCFLRMKKYLDEFQR
;
A
#
# COMPACT_ATOMS: atom_id res chain seq x y z
N LEU A 1 -3.45 -4.64 -26.25
CA LEU A 1 -2.74 -3.74 -27.17
C LEU A 1 -1.57 -3.11 -26.40
N TYR A 2 -0.35 -3.45 -26.80
CA TYR A 2 0.85 -2.79 -26.26
C TYR A 2 1.04 -1.47 -27.03
N LEU A 3 0.78 -0.35 -26.41
CA LEU A 3 1.21 0.95 -26.92
C LEU A 3 2.51 1.30 -26.20
N SER A 4 3.62 1.10 -26.89
CA SER A 4 4.95 1.53 -26.45
C SER A 4 5.09 3.04 -26.75
N TYR A 5 4.85 3.86 -25.74
CA TYR A 5 5.42 5.21 -25.70
C TYR A 5 6.60 5.16 -24.73
N GLY A 6 7.82 5.05 -25.28
CA GLY A 6 9.08 5.20 -24.57
C GLY A 6 9.16 4.56 -23.18
N ASN A 7 9.39 3.24 -23.08
CA ASN A 7 9.56 2.49 -21.82
C ASN A 7 8.39 2.55 -20.80
N ILE A 8 7.19 2.91 -21.22
CA ILE A 8 5.98 2.81 -20.41
C ILE A 8 5.37 1.44 -20.66
N VAL A 9 5.57 0.49 -19.76
CA VAL A 9 4.74 -0.71 -19.70
C VAL A 9 3.41 -0.29 -19.10
N ILE A 10 2.42 -0.01 -19.94
CA ILE A 10 1.04 0.21 -19.47
C ILE A 10 0.49 -1.17 -19.11
N LEU A 11 0.23 -1.39 -17.83
CA LEU A 11 -0.32 -2.65 -17.27
C LEU A 11 -1.83 -2.80 -17.57
N LEU A 12 -2.29 -2.33 -18.74
CA LEU A 12 -3.69 -2.41 -19.14
C LEU A 12 -4.09 -3.89 -19.41
N ASN A 13 -5.15 -4.35 -18.76
CA ASN A 13 -5.74 -5.69 -18.93
C ASN A 13 -4.92 -6.89 -18.41
N LEU A 14 -4.11 -6.70 -17.38
CA LEU A 14 -3.52 -7.84 -16.66
C LEU A 14 -4.59 -8.54 -15.83
N SER A 15 -4.49 -9.88 -15.68
CA SER A 15 -5.24 -10.55 -14.62
C SER A 15 -4.74 -10.11 -13.24
N MET A 16 -5.56 -10.27 -12.20
CA MET A 16 -5.11 -9.95 -10.82
C MET A 16 -3.86 -10.76 -10.42
N ASN A 17 -3.74 -12.01 -10.88
CA ASN A 17 -2.55 -12.81 -10.63
C ASN A 17 -1.30 -12.25 -11.33
N ASP A 18 -1.44 -11.74 -12.54
CA ASP A 18 -0.35 -11.10 -13.26
C ASP A 18 0.04 -9.78 -12.57
N LEU A 19 -0.94 -8.99 -12.11
CA LEU A 19 -0.67 -7.77 -11.36
C LEU A 19 0.15 -8.07 -10.10
N LYS A 20 -0.23 -9.09 -9.32
CA LYS A 20 0.48 -9.53 -8.12
C LYS A 20 1.90 -9.99 -8.42
N ASN A 21 2.07 -10.87 -9.39
CA ASN A 21 3.38 -11.40 -9.78
C ASN A 21 4.31 -10.28 -10.27
N ASN A 22 3.82 -9.40 -11.14
CA ASN A 22 4.59 -8.26 -11.64
C ASN A 22 4.96 -7.28 -10.52
N PHE A 23 4.07 -7.08 -9.54
CA PHE A 23 4.37 -6.25 -8.37
C PHE A 23 5.47 -6.87 -7.50
N ILE A 24 5.44 -8.19 -7.27
CA ILE A 24 6.49 -8.90 -6.52
C ILE A 24 7.83 -8.77 -7.25
N GLU A 25 7.86 -9.01 -8.57
CA GLU A 25 9.08 -8.85 -9.38
C GLU A 25 9.64 -7.43 -9.33
N PHE A 26 8.77 -6.43 -9.47
CA PHE A 26 9.14 -5.02 -9.30
C PHE A 26 9.70 -4.75 -7.90
N ALA A 27 9.03 -5.22 -6.86
CA ALA A 27 9.44 -5.00 -5.48
C ALA A 27 10.80 -5.63 -5.17
N ILE A 28 11.08 -6.83 -5.69
CA ILE A 28 12.39 -7.49 -5.55
C ILE A 28 13.45 -6.75 -6.35
N LYS A 29 13.20 -6.44 -7.62
CA LYS A 29 14.13 -5.75 -8.52
C LYS A 29 14.55 -4.39 -7.97
N GLU A 30 13.60 -3.61 -7.48
CA GLU A 30 13.84 -2.27 -6.92
C GLU A 30 14.23 -2.30 -5.45
N LYS A 31 14.42 -3.50 -4.88
CA LYS A 31 14.80 -3.75 -3.48
C LYS A 31 13.80 -3.22 -2.44
N LEU A 32 12.55 -3.01 -2.83
CA LEU A 32 11.46 -2.70 -1.90
C LEU A 32 11.17 -3.89 -1.00
N LEU A 33 11.14 -5.09 -1.59
CA LEU A 33 11.10 -6.37 -0.90
C LEU A 33 12.50 -6.99 -0.89
N ARG A 34 13.02 -7.26 0.28
CA ARG A 34 14.34 -7.85 0.49
C ARG A 34 14.22 -9.04 1.42
N PHE A 35 14.97 -10.08 1.15
CA PHE A 35 15.08 -11.27 1.98
C PHE A 35 16.41 -11.26 2.74
N GLY A 36 16.43 -11.75 3.97
CA GLY A 36 17.59 -11.74 4.86
C GLY A 36 17.16 -11.73 6.33
N ASP A 37 18.05 -11.31 7.23
CA ASP A 37 17.77 -11.21 8.65
C ASP A 37 17.52 -9.76 9.03
N PHE A 38 16.28 -9.46 9.44
CA PHE A 38 15.85 -8.11 9.82
C PHE A 38 15.19 -8.11 11.20
N THR A 39 15.58 -7.17 12.05
CA THR A 39 14.87 -6.91 13.29
C THR A 39 13.84 -5.80 13.06
N LEU A 40 12.55 -6.11 13.25
CA LEU A 40 11.45 -5.16 13.11
C LEU A 40 11.39 -4.21 14.32
N LYS A 41 10.66 -3.09 14.18
CA LYS A 41 10.43 -2.15 15.30
C LYS A 41 9.80 -2.79 16.54
N SER A 42 9.06 -3.88 16.36
CA SER A 42 8.48 -4.69 17.44
C SER A 42 9.52 -5.55 18.19
N GLY A 43 10.78 -5.59 17.76
CA GLY A 43 11.82 -6.50 18.25
C GLY A 43 11.79 -7.89 17.62
N ARG A 44 10.80 -8.20 16.77
CA ARG A 44 10.66 -9.49 16.09
C ARG A 44 11.71 -9.63 14.98
N ASN A 45 12.33 -10.80 14.86
CA ASN A 45 13.15 -11.14 13.72
C ASN A 45 12.28 -11.56 12.53
N SER A 46 12.58 -11.01 11.35
CA SER A 46 11.83 -11.27 10.11
C SER A 46 12.79 -11.68 9.00
N PRO A 47 12.45 -12.72 8.21
CA PRO A 47 13.26 -13.13 7.06
C PRO A 47 13.10 -12.21 5.86
N TYR A 48 12.27 -11.19 5.95
CA TYR A 48 12.07 -10.20 4.90
C TYR A 48 11.84 -8.79 5.46
N TYR A 49 12.10 -7.82 4.60
CA TYR A 49 11.84 -6.40 4.87
C TYR A 49 11.20 -5.74 3.65
N PHE A 50 10.16 -4.96 3.86
CA PHE A 50 9.46 -4.22 2.80
C PHE A 50 9.48 -2.72 3.09
N ASN A 51 9.84 -1.91 2.09
CA ASN A 51 9.93 -0.45 2.23
C ASN A 51 9.78 0.27 0.88
N THR A 52 8.65 0.91 0.65
CA THR A 52 8.41 1.72 -0.55
C THR A 52 9.17 3.04 -0.58
N GLY A 53 9.77 3.46 0.53
CA GLY A 53 10.62 4.65 0.59
C GLY A 53 11.85 4.58 -0.34
N LEU A 54 12.16 3.41 -0.90
CA LEU A 54 13.17 3.23 -1.94
C LEU A 54 12.68 3.59 -3.35
N CYS A 55 11.40 3.89 -3.54
CA CYS A 55 10.87 4.52 -4.74
C CYS A 55 11.19 6.03 -4.73
N ASN A 56 12.47 6.35 -4.81
CA ASN A 56 13.03 7.69 -4.65
C ASN A 56 13.40 8.39 -5.97
N SER A 57 12.89 7.90 -7.09
CA SER A 57 13.00 8.53 -8.41
C SER A 57 11.65 8.56 -9.12
N GLY A 58 11.48 9.47 -10.08
CA GLY A 58 10.23 9.61 -10.82
C GLY A 58 9.77 8.31 -11.49
N SER A 59 10.69 7.55 -12.10
CA SER A 59 10.36 6.29 -12.76
C SER A 59 9.88 5.22 -11.77
N LYS A 60 10.57 5.07 -10.63
CA LYS A 60 10.20 4.08 -9.59
C LYS A 60 8.87 4.45 -8.93
N LEU A 61 8.69 5.73 -8.60
CA LEU A 61 7.46 6.21 -7.99
C LEU A 61 6.27 6.07 -8.93
N ARG A 62 6.46 6.37 -10.22
CA ARG A 62 5.45 6.13 -11.26
C ARG A 62 5.07 4.65 -11.32
N SER A 63 6.07 3.74 -11.42
CA SER A 63 5.77 2.30 -11.46
C SER A 63 5.02 1.81 -10.21
N LEU A 64 5.38 2.30 -9.02
CA LEU A 64 4.62 1.99 -7.80
C LEU A 64 3.18 2.49 -7.90
N ALA A 65 2.98 3.73 -8.33
CA ALA A 65 1.65 4.32 -8.49
C ALA A 65 0.81 3.62 -9.57
N ASP A 66 1.46 3.12 -10.64
CA ASP A 66 0.80 2.31 -11.68
C ASP A 66 0.16 1.05 -11.09
N PHE A 67 0.83 0.34 -10.18
CA PHE A 67 0.27 -0.83 -9.52
C PHE A 67 -0.96 -0.50 -8.67
N TYR A 68 -0.91 0.61 -7.91
CA TYR A 68 -2.06 1.08 -7.14
C TYR A 68 -3.22 1.49 -8.04
N ALA A 69 -2.96 2.28 -9.08
CA ALA A 69 -3.98 2.75 -10.00
C ALA A 69 -4.66 1.59 -10.75
N ASN A 70 -3.88 0.60 -11.20
CA ASN A 70 -4.42 -0.63 -11.80
C ASN A 70 -5.25 -1.44 -10.81
N TYR A 71 -4.80 -1.60 -9.56
CA TYR A 71 -5.58 -2.29 -8.53
C TYR A 71 -6.92 -1.59 -8.26
N ILE A 72 -6.90 -0.26 -8.11
CA ILE A 72 -8.08 0.57 -7.90
C ILE A 72 -9.07 0.40 -9.05
N HIS A 73 -8.58 0.51 -10.29
CA HIS A 73 -9.41 0.39 -11.49
C HIS A 73 -10.01 -1.02 -11.65
N GLN A 74 -9.20 -2.08 -11.51
CA GLN A 74 -9.66 -3.47 -11.67
C GLN A 74 -10.66 -3.91 -10.60
N ASN A 75 -10.58 -3.35 -9.39
CA ASN A 75 -11.50 -3.66 -8.29
C ASN A 75 -12.66 -2.64 -8.20
N GLU A 76 -12.77 -1.72 -9.15
CA GLU A 76 -13.82 -0.71 -9.21
C GLU A 76 -14.02 0.04 -7.88
N LEU A 77 -12.90 0.39 -7.22
CA LEU A 77 -12.96 1.09 -5.93
C LEU A 77 -13.55 2.49 -6.13
N ASN A 78 -14.72 2.72 -5.55
CA ASN A 78 -15.45 3.98 -5.70
C ASN A 78 -15.23 4.87 -4.48
N PHE A 79 -14.56 6.02 -4.66
CA PHE A 79 -14.24 6.99 -3.62
C PHE A 79 -14.20 8.40 -4.22
N ASP A 80 -14.21 9.43 -3.36
CA ASP A 80 -14.20 10.83 -3.76
C ASP A 80 -12.81 11.47 -3.61
N PHE A 81 -11.98 11.00 -2.66
CA PHE A 81 -10.61 11.49 -2.46
C PHE A 81 -9.68 10.38 -1.96
N ILE A 82 -8.37 10.61 -2.13
CA ILE A 82 -7.29 9.73 -1.64
C ILE A 82 -6.66 10.38 -0.40
N PHE A 83 -6.47 9.61 0.67
CA PHE A 83 -5.79 10.06 1.87
C PHE A 83 -4.52 9.23 2.11
N GLY A 84 -3.35 9.90 2.15
CA GLY A 84 -2.07 9.25 2.47
C GLY A 84 -1.47 9.80 3.76
N PRO A 85 -1.30 8.98 4.83
CA PRO A 85 -0.71 9.46 6.07
C PRO A 85 0.76 9.87 5.93
N ALA A 86 1.12 11.00 6.56
CA ALA A 86 2.50 11.49 6.55
C ALA A 86 3.47 10.46 7.20
N TYR A 87 4.68 10.26 6.66
CA TYR A 87 5.26 11.05 5.55
C TYR A 87 5.20 10.35 4.19
N LYS A 88 5.34 9.01 4.13
CA LYS A 88 5.37 8.24 2.88
C LYS A 88 4.06 8.33 2.11
N GLY A 89 2.93 8.36 2.82
CA GLY A 89 1.62 8.49 2.20
C GLY A 89 1.43 9.78 1.41
N ILE A 90 2.17 10.86 1.70
CA ILE A 90 2.09 12.12 0.95
C ILE A 90 2.49 11.88 -0.52
N THR A 91 3.68 11.31 -0.73
CA THR A 91 4.16 11.03 -2.09
C THR A 91 3.34 9.95 -2.77
N LEU A 92 2.89 8.96 -2.00
CA LEU A 92 2.09 7.86 -2.52
C LEU A 92 0.72 8.35 -3.01
N ALA A 93 -0.03 9.08 -2.17
CA ALA A 93 -1.36 9.59 -2.53
C ALA A 93 -1.31 10.52 -3.74
N SER A 94 -0.34 11.45 -3.78
CA SER A 94 -0.17 12.36 -4.92
C SER A 94 0.17 11.63 -6.21
N SER A 95 1.04 10.61 -6.14
CA SER A 95 1.44 9.83 -7.32
C SER A 95 0.31 8.94 -7.83
N ILE A 96 -0.49 8.36 -6.93
CA ILE A 96 -1.67 7.56 -7.30
C ILE A 96 -2.72 8.46 -7.96
N SER A 97 -3.01 9.64 -7.39
CA SER A 97 -3.94 10.61 -7.98
C SER A 97 -3.52 10.99 -9.41
N LEU A 98 -2.23 11.34 -9.60
CA LEU A 98 -1.66 11.65 -10.91
C LEU A 98 -1.81 10.48 -11.89
N GLN A 99 -1.56 9.25 -11.43
CA GLN A 99 -1.56 8.08 -12.32
C GLN A 99 -2.97 7.60 -12.66
N LEU A 100 -3.94 7.76 -11.76
CA LEU A 100 -5.36 7.52 -12.04
C LEU A 100 -5.88 8.45 -13.15
N ASP A 101 -5.54 9.73 -13.10
CA ASP A 101 -5.90 10.68 -14.15
C ASP A 101 -5.18 10.34 -15.46
N ASN A 102 -3.87 10.15 -15.43
CA ASN A 102 -3.05 9.93 -16.62
C ASN A 102 -3.42 8.63 -17.39
N VAL A 103 -3.77 7.55 -16.68
CA VAL A 103 -3.99 6.22 -17.30
C VAL A 103 -5.47 5.93 -17.52
N PHE A 104 -6.32 6.33 -16.59
CA PHE A 104 -7.73 5.94 -16.57
C PHE A 104 -8.69 7.12 -16.70
N SER A 105 -8.19 8.37 -16.79
CA SER A 105 -9.00 9.59 -16.81
C SER A 105 -9.92 9.69 -15.56
N ILE A 106 -9.40 9.22 -14.41
CA ILE A 106 -10.04 9.27 -13.11
C ILE A 106 -9.38 10.37 -12.29
N ASP A 107 -9.91 11.59 -12.37
CA ASP A 107 -9.42 12.72 -11.58
C ASP A 107 -9.95 12.64 -10.14
N LYS A 108 -9.06 12.43 -9.17
CA LYS A 108 -9.38 12.35 -7.74
C LYS A 108 -8.43 13.26 -6.94
N PRO A 109 -8.97 14.16 -6.11
CA PRO A 109 -8.15 14.95 -5.20
C PRO A 109 -7.46 14.07 -4.16
N PHE A 110 -6.31 14.53 -3.67
CA PHE A 110 -5.60 13.85 -2.59
C PHE A 110 -5.38 14.78 -1.39
N SER A 111 -5.24 14.16 -0.23
CA SER A 111 -4.92 14.83 1.03
C SER A 111 -3.98 13.98 1.88
N SER A 112 -3.31 14.66 2.80
CA SER A 112 -2.43 14.05 3.80
C SER A 112 -2.50 14.86 5.09
N ASN A 113 -2.17 14.23 6.23
CA ASN A 113 -2.00 14.98 7.47
C ASN A 113 -0.61 15.61 7.57
N ARG A 114 -0.51 16.66 8.38
CA ARG A 114 0.75 17.16 8.92
C ARG A 114 1.03 16.44 10.24
N LYS A 115 2.31 16.18 10.54
CA LYS A 115 2.70 15.67 11.88
C LYS A 115 2.73 16.79 12.93
N GLU A 116 2.95 18.02 12.48
CA GLU A 116 2.96 19.22 13.32
C GLU A 116 1.94 20.23 12.77
N GLU A 117 1.20 20.86 13.67
CA GLU A 117 0.23 21.90 13.31
C GLU A 117 0.96 23.15 12.81
N LYS A 118 0.57 23.64 11.64
CA LYS A 118 1.14 24.87 11.09
C LYS A 118 0.34 26.07 11.61
N THR A 119 1.04 26.96 12.32
CA THR A 119 0.43 28.15 12.93
C THR A 119 0.47 29.41 12.03
N HIS A 120 1.24 29.37 10.92
CA HIS A 120 1.40 30.48 10.00
C HIS A 120 1.22 30.05 8.54
N GLY A 121 0.68 30.95 7.71
CA GLY A 121 0.36 30.69 6.29
C GLY A 121 -0.91 29.85 6.16
N ASP A 122 -0.88 28.77 5.38
CA ASP A 122 -1.99 27.80 5.31
C ASP A 122 -2.12 27.07 6.64
N VAL A 123 -2.86 27.65 7.56
CA VAL A 123 -3.12 27.09 8.89
C VAL A 123 -3.92 25.81 8.77
N GLY A 124 -3.52 24.78 9.51
CA GLY A 124 -4.25 23.53 9.58
C GLY A 124 -3.38 22.28 9.63
N THR A 125 -4.04 21.17 9.83
CA THR A 125 -3.44 19.83 10.00
C THR A 125 -3.41 19.01 8.72
N LEU A 126 -3.95 19.54 7.61
CA LEU A 126 -4.03 18.87 6.31
C LEU A 126 -3.11 19.52 5.26
N ILE A 127 -2.72 18.73 4.28
CA ILE A 127 -2.03 19.10 3.04
C ILE A 127 -2.88 18.58 1.89
N GLY A 128 -3.00 19.36 0.81
CA GLY A 128 -3.79 19.00 -0.37
C GLY A 128 -5.23 19.50 -0.27
N SER A 129 -6.18 18.72 -0.77
CA SER A 129 -7.59 19.09 -0.83
C SER A 129 -8.28 19.00 0.53
N PRO A 130 -9.30 19.82 0.82
CA PRO A 130 -10.22 19.57 1.92
C PRO A 130 -10.85 18.17 1.80
N LEU A 131 -11.12 17.52 2.94
CA LEU A 131 -11.75 16.21 2.96
C LEU A 131 -13.27 16.36 2.80
N SER A 132 -13.85 15.69 1.81
CA SER A 132 -15.28 15.70 1.56
C SER A 132 -15.72 14.40 0.88
N GLY A 133 -16.80 13.80 1.35
CA GLY A 133 -17.34 12.55 0.81
C GLY A 133 -16.57 11.33 1.29
N LYS A 134 -16.36 10.36 0.39
CA LYS A 134 -15.81 9.03 0.67
C LYS A 134 -14.31 8.97 0.41
N GLY A 135 -13.53 8.58 1.41
CA GLY A 135 -12.07 8.54 1.35
C GLY A 135 -11.51 7.14 1.17
N LEU A 136 -10.56 6.99 0.24
CA LEU A 136 -9.66 5.85 0.14
C LEU A 136 -8.37 6.18 0.89
N ILE A 137 -8.04 5.42 1.93
CA ILE A 137 -6.76 5.54 2.64
C ILE A 137 -5.72 4.69 1.90
N VAL A 138 -4.54 5.27 1.61
CA VAL A 138 -3.43 4.55 0.97
C VAL A 138 -2.19 4.58 1.86
N ASP A 139 -1.54 3.43 2.06
CA ASP A 139 -0.26 3.33 2.78
C ASP A 139 0.60 2.24 2.14
N ASP A 140 1.87 2.12 2.54
CA ASP A 140 2.78 1.13 1.95
C ASP A 140 2.61 -0.27 2.54
N VAL A 141 2.43 -0.38 3.85
CA VAL A 141 2.35 -1.66 4.54
C VAL A 141 1.45 -1.56 5.76
N ILE A 142 0.67 -2.60 5.99
CA ILE A 142 -0.06 -2.73 7.25
C ILE A 142 0.68 -3.71 8.17
N SER A 143 1.00 -3.24 9.40
CA SER A 143 1.63 -4.03 10.44
C SER A 143 0.83 -3.92 11.75
N SER A 144 1.03 -2.86 12.54
CA SER A 144 0.21 -2.57 13.74
C SER A 144 -1.10 -1.84 13.44
N GLY A 145 -1.27 -1.30 12.24
CA GLY A 145 -2.44 -0.52 11.84
C GLY A 145 -2.56 0.87 12.48
N SER A 146 -1.57 1.33 13.25
CA SER A 146 -1.66 2.61 13.97
C SER A 146 -1.80 3.83 13.07
N SER A 147 -1.06 3.91 11.96
CA SER A 147 -1.19 5.01 10.98
C SER A 147 -2.56 5.02 10.31
N ILE A 148 -3.09 3.84 10.04
CA ILE A 148 -4.43 3.68 9.46
C ILE A 148 -5.51 4.12 10.45
N LYS A 149 -5.45 3.70 11.73
CA LYS A 149 -6.38 4.12 12.78
C LYS A 149 -6.33 5.65 12.99
N GLU A 150 -5.14 6.26 12.95
CA GLU A 150 -4.97 7.72 12.98
C GLU A 150 -5.66 8.39 11.77
N SER A 151 -5.44 7.84 10.56
CA SER A 151 -6.05 8.36 9.32
C SER A 151 -7.57 8.30 9.35
N ILE A 152 -8.15 7.18 9.80
CA ILE A 152 -9.60 7.02 9.99
C ILE A 152 -10.15 8.12 10.91
N ASN A 153 -9.48 8.38 12.03
CA ASN A 153 -9.89 9.41 12.98
C ASN A 153 -9.79 10.82 12.38
N ILE A 154 -8.74 11.12 11.62
CA ILE A 154 -8.58 12.42 10.95
C ILE A 154 -9.72 12.65 9.94
N ILE A 155 -10.01 11.67 9.11
CA ILE A 155 -11.06 11.74 8.10
C ILE A 155 -12.42 11.97 8.76
N LYS A 156 -12.76 11.18 9.79
CA LYS A 156 -14.01 11.33 10.54
C LYS A 156 -14.15 12.70 11.24
N LYS A 157 -13.06 13.21 11.83
CA LYS A 157 -13.04 14.54 12.46
C LYS A 157 -13.27 15.68 11.47
N ASN A 158 -13.00 15.48 10.20
CA ASN A 158 -13.27 16.44 9.13
C ASN A 158 -14.63 16.20 8.42
N ASN A 159 -15.53 15.45 9.04
CA ASN A 159 -16.89 15.14 8.53
C ASN A 159 -16.87 14.41 7.17
N ALA A 160 -15.81 13.66 6.87
CA ALA A 160 -15.72 12.77 5.72
C ALA A 160 -15.77 11.30 6.16
N GLU A 161 -16.03 10.41 5.22
CA GLU A 161 -16.24 8.98 5.47
C GLU A 161 -15.05 8.15 4.94
N PRO A 162 -14.24 7.50 5.79
CA PRO A 162 -13.25 6.53 5.31
C PRO A 162 -13.97 5.24 4.94
N ILE A 163 -13.92 4.84 3.66
CA ILE A 163 -14.70 3.68 3.15
C ILE A 163 -13.85 2.47 2.83
N SER A 164 -12.58 2.65 2.47
CA SER A 164 -11.67 1.56 2.17
C SER A 164 -10.21 1.97 2.39
N ILE A 165 -9.36 0.97 2.50
CA ILE A 165 -7.93 1.10 2.69
C ILE A 165 -7.24 0.27 1.62
N LEU A 166 -6.17 0.78 1.00
CA LEU A 166 -5.34 0.05 0.06
C LEU A 166 -3.87 0.19 0.43
N VAL A 167 -3.21 -0.96 0.65
CA VAL A 167 -1.77 -1.03 0.94
C VAL A 167 -1.04 -1.84 -0.14
N ALA A 168 0.27 -1.63 -0.27
CA ALA A 168 1.08 -2.44 -1.19
C ALA A 168 1.22 -3.88 -0.68
N LEU A 169 1.49 -4.04 0.62
CA LEU A 169 1.71 -5.34 1.24
C LEU A 169 0.93 -5.46 2.56
N ASP A 170 0.07 -6.48 2.65
CA ASP A 170 -0.43 -6.96 3.94
C ASP A 170 0.51 -8.05 4.47
N ARG A 171 1.10 -7.81 5.63
CA ARG A 171 2.00 -8.77 6.30
C ARG A 171 1.25 -9.93 6.95
N MET A 172 -0.07 -9.80 7.13
CA MET A 172 -0.95 -10.77 7.77
C MET A 172 -0.48 -11.25 9.15
N GLU A 173 0.41 -10.48 9.79
CA GLU A 173 0.97 -10.82 11.09
C GLU A 173 -0.08 -10.69 12.20
N LEU A 174 -0.14 -11.72 13.03
CA LEU A 174 -1.00 -11.67 14.20
C LEU A 174 -0.46 -10.67 15.24
N GLY A 175 -1.35 -9.82 15.73
CA GLY A 175 -1.15 -9.03 16.93
C GLY A 175 -1.35 -9.91 18.19
N LYS A 176 -2.15 -9.45 19.15
CA LYS A 176 -2.47 -10.23 20.36
C LYS A 176 -3.42 -11.39 20.09
N SER A 177 -4.39 -11.22 19.18
CA SER A 177 -5.42 -12.22 18.87
C SER A 177 -5.87 -12.23 17.40
N LYS A 178 -5.69 -11.14 16.69
CA LYS A 178 -6.08 -10.96 15.27
C LYS A 178 -4.99 -10.23 14.52
N SER A 179 -5.02 -10.30 13.17
CA SER A 179 -4.20 -9.42 12.34
C SER A 179 -4.70 -7.97 12.41
N ALA A 180 -3.81 -7.01 12.14
CA ALA A 180 -4.18 -5.59 12.10
C ALA A 180 -5.29 -5.33 11.08
N THR A 181 -5.28 -6.02 9.95
CA THR A 181 -6.33 -5.99 8.92
C THR A 181 -7.68 -6.42 9.51
N SER A 182 -7.73 -7.59 10.15
CA SER A 182 -8.98 -8.11 10.78
C SER A 182 -9.49 -7.21 11.90
N GLU A 183 -8.59 -6.59 12.69
CA GLU A 183 -8.99 -5.62 13.71
C GLU A 183 -9.65 -4.39 13.07
N ILE A 184 -8.99 -3.77 12.09
CA ILE A 184 -9.49 -2.56 11.43
C ILE A 184 -10.85 -2.83 10.78
N GLU A 185 -10.99 -3.94 10.07
CA GLU A 185 -12.25 -4.31 9.41
C GLU A 185 -13.38 -4.53 10.43
N SER A 186 -13.10 -5.28 11.50
CA SER A 186 -14.10 -5.58 12.53
C SER A 186 -14.51 -4.36 13.39
N GLU A 187 -13.56 -3.47 13.70
CA GLU A 187 -13.80 -2.29 14.53
C GLU A 187 -14.46 -1.14 13.77
N ASN A 188 -14.15 -0.98 12.47
CA ASN A 188 -14.53 0.20 11.70
C ASN A 188 -15.52 -0.09 10.57
N GLY A 189 -15.72 -1.35 10.18
CA GLY A 189 -16.53 -1.73 9.02
C GLY A 189 -15.92 -1.30 7.69
N ILE A 190 -14.60 -1.04 7.66
CA ILE A 190 -13.86 -0.54 6.50
C ILE A 190 -13.05 -1.68 5.90
N LYS A 191 -13.25 -1.99 4.63
CA LYS A 191 -12.52 -3.05 3.94
C LYS A 191 -11.05 -2.67 3.71
N VAL A 192 -10.15 -3.60 4.03
CA VAL A 192 -8.72 -3.48 3.75
C VAL A 192 -8.36 -4.29 2.51
N HIS A 193 -7.78 -3.61 1.53
CA HIS A 193 -7.26 -4.18 0.31
C HIS A 193 -5.73 -4.15 0.36
N SER A 194 -5.10 -5.13 -0.28
CA SER A 194 -3.66 -5.13 -0.53
C SER A 194 -3.36 -5.52 -1.96
N ILE A 195 -2.34 -4.91 -2.57
CA ILE A 195 -1.88 -5.32 -3.91
C ILE A 195 -1.38 -6.76 -3.82
N ILE A 196 -0.56 -7.05 -2.80
CA ILE A 196 -0.13 -8.40 -2.44
C ILE A 196 -0.26 -8.58 -0.93
N ASN A 197 -0.38 -9.82 -0.51
CA ASN A 197 -0.15 -10.24 0.87
C ASN A 197 1.10 -11.13 0.95
N ILE A 198 1.49 -11.52 2.16
CA ILE A 198 2.71 -12.31 2.33
C ILE A 198 2.58 -13.73 1.78
N ASP A 199 1.38 -14.31 1.74
CA ASP A 199 1.13 -15.62 1.13
C ASP A 199 1.38 -15.56 -0.39
N ASP A 200 0.99 -14.48 -1.07
CA ASP A 200 1.30 -14.26 -2.49
C ASP A 200 2.82 -14.28 -2.74
N VAL A 201 3.61 -13.74 -1.81
CA VAL A 201 5.09 -13.75 -1.90
C VAL A 201 5.63 -15.17 -1.73
N VAL A 202 5.09 -15.93 -0.78
CA VAL A 202 5.52 -17.33 -0.58
C VAL A 202 5.14 -18.21 -1.75
N ASP A 203 3.93 -18.05 -2.28
CA ASP A 203 3.48 -18.77 -3.49
C ASP A 203 4.34 -18.44 -4.71
N TYR A 204 4.76 -17.17 -4.84
CA TYR A 204 5.68 -16.76 -5.89
C TYR A 204 7.06 -17.44 -5.75
N LEU A 205 7.62 -17.46 -4.52
CA LEU A 205 8.90 -18.11 -4.24
C LEU A 205 8.81 -19.63 -4.45
N GLU A 206 7.73 -20.28 -4.03
CA GLU A 206 7.52 -21.71 -4.25
C GLU A 206 7.58 -22.07 -5.72
N LYS A 207 6.97 -21.27 -6.59
CA LYS A 207 6.98 -21.50 -8.04
C LYS A 207 8.33 -21.25 -8.69
N LYS A 208 9.13 -20.32 -8.16
CA LYS A 208 10.41 -19.90 -8.74
C LYS A 208 11.61 -20.63 -8.15
N GLU A 209 11.62 -20.86 -6.83
CA GLU A 209 12.79 -21.27 -6.06
C GLU A 209 12.43 -22.17 -4.87
N LYS A 210 11.61 -23.21 -5.08
CA LYS A 210 11.05 -24.07 -4.02
C LYS A 210 12.05 -24.61 -2.99
N ASP A 211 13.28 -24.88 -3.42
CA ASP A 211 14.33 -25.45 -2.54
C ASP A 211 15.29 -24.36 -2.01
N SER A 212 15.00 -23.07 -2.24
CA SER A 212 15.85 -22.00 -1.75
C SER A 212 15.72 -21.83 -0.22
N ASP A 213 16.85 -21.47 0.43
CA ASP A 213 16.85 -21.10 1.85
C ASP A 213 15.86 -19.96 2.13
N CYS A 214 15.72 -19.04 1.19
CA CYS A 214 14.76 -17.93 1.26
C CYS A 214 13.32 -18.44 1.42
N PHE A 215 12.87 -19.34 0.55
CA PHE A 215 11.52 -19.91 0.61
C PHE A 215 11.30 -20.67 1.92
N LEU A 216 12.25 -21.52 2.32
CA LEU A 216 12.13 -22.32 3.55
C LEU A 216 12.01 -21.43 4.80
N ARG A 217 12.81 -20.38 4.87
CA ARG A 217 12.77 -19.39 5.98
C ARG A 217 11.47 -18.60 6.00
N MET A 218 10.97 -18.20 4.84
CA MET A 218 9.68 -17.52 4.72
C MET A 218 8.55 -18.40 5.20
N LYS A 219 8.49 -19.66 4.74
CA LYS A 219 7.47 -20.63 5.15
C LYS A 219 7.49 -20.87 6.66
N LYS A 220 8.67 -21.08 7.24
CA LYS A 220 8.81 -21.25 8.71
C LYS A 220 8.29 -20.02 9.46
N TYR A 221 8.60 -18.82 8.99
CA TYR A 221 8.15 -17.59 9.62
C TYR A 221 6.62 -17.45 9.59
N LEU A 222 5.97 -17.80 8.48
CA LEU A 222 4.51 -17.77 8.38
C LEU A 222 3.86 -18.78 9.35
N ASP A 223 4.39 -19.99 9.44
CA ASP A 223 3.90 -21.01 10.38
C ASP A 223 4.00 -20.55 11.84
N GLU A 224 4.97 -19.69 12.17
CA GLU A 224 5.18 -19.18 13.53
C GLU A 224 4.31 -17.94 13.85
N PHE A 225 4.05 -17.05 12.89
CA PHE A 225 3.49 -15.72 13.16
C PHE A 225 2.13 -15.42 12.54
N GLN A 226 1.58 -16.30 11.70
CA GLN A 226 0.29 -16.09 11.02
C GLN A 226 -0.86 -16.99 11.53
N ARG A 227 -0.61 -17.91 12.43
CA ARG A 227 -1.65 -18.86 12.94
C ARG A 227 -2.18 -18.47 14.30
#